data_ffaa4a71fd5ee261a6fb59b49889d4cc
#
_entry.id   ffaa4a71fd5ee261a6fb59b49889d4cc
#
_cell.length_a   1.000
_cell.length_b   1.000
_cell.length_c   1.000
_cell.angle_alpha   90.00
_cell.angle_beta   90.00
_cell.angle_gamma   90.00
#
_symmetry.space_group_name_H-M   'P 1'
#
loop_
_entity.id
_entity.type
_entity.pdbx_description
1 polymer ?
#
loop_
_entity_poly.entity_id
_entity_poly.type
_entity_poly.pdbx_seq_one_letter_code
_entity_poly.pdbx_strand_id
1 'polypeptide(L)'
;RTINQKSNYKTKKNMAREIQFSLVYRDMWQSSGKYVPRKDQLAQIAPVIIDMGCFARVETNGGASEQVNLLYGENPNLAVRTFTKPFNEAGIKTHMLDRGLNALRMNPVPADVRELMYKVKHAQGVDITRIFCGLNDVRNIAASIKWAKAAGMTAQATMCITHSQVHTAEYYINMAEKLIAEGAQEICLKDMAGIGRPTVLGQIVKSIKTNHPEIVVQYHGHTGPGFSVASMLEVAKAGGDVFDVAMEPLSWGMVHPDVITISEMFKAEGFKVPEINMKAYMEARRLTQ
;
A
#
# COMPACT_ATOMS: atom_id res chain seq x y z
N ARG A 1 -26.75 13.57 -55.21
CA ARG A 1 -25.69 12.57 -54.98
C ARG A 1 -25.33 12.65 -53.50
N THR A 2 -25.84 11.70 -52.73
CA THR A 2 -25.63 11.57 -51.29
C THR A 2 -24.40 10.72 -51.07
N ILE A 3 -23.38 11.27 -50.44
CA ILE A 3 -22.15 10.55 -50.10
C ILE A 3 -22.32 9.98 -48.69
N ASN A 4 -22.57 8.67 -48.63
CA ASN A 4 -22.57 7.90 -47.38
C ASN A 4 -21.12 7.53 -47.02
N GLN A 5 -20.48 8.31 -46.17
CA GLN A 5 -19.26 7.89 -45.52
C GLN A 5 -19.59 7.23 -44.18
N LYS A 6 -19.71 5.90 -44.19
CA LYS A 6 -19.68 5.10 -42.96
C LYS A 6 -18.25 5.09 -42.43
N SER A 7 -18.00 5.90 -41.42
CA SER A 7 -16.74 5.86 -40.64
C SER A 7 -16.67 4.52 -39.87
N ASN A 8 -15.81 3.63 -40.35
CA ASN A 8 -15.45 2.41 -39.61
C ASN A 8 -14.53 2.75 -38.45
N TYR A 9 -15.07 3.27 -37.35
CA TYR A 9 -14.41 3.21 -36.08
C TYR A 9 -14.42 1.77 -35.55
N LYS A 10 -13.43 0.98 -35.93
CA LYS A 10 -13.09 -0.24 -35.18
C LYS A 10 -12.58 0.21 -33.80
N THR A 11 -13.48 0.27 -32.83
CA THR A 11 -13.12 0.33 -31.41
C THR A 11 -12.33 -0.94 -31.10
N LYS A 12 -10.99 -0.80 -31.01
CA LYS A 12 -10.18 -1.78 -30.29
C LYS A 12 -10.84 -1.90 -28.91
N LYS A 13 -11.40 -3.07 -28.61
CA LYS A 13 -11.87 -3.43 -27.28
C LYS A 13 -10.60 -3.41 -26.39
N ASN A 14 -10.25 -2.25 -25.83
CA ASN A 14 -9.23 -2.20 -24.78
C ASN A 14 -9.77 -3.07 -23.65
N MET A 15 -9.09 -4.18 -23.37
CA MET A 15 -9.41 -4.95 -22.18
C MET A 15 -9.29 -4.01 -20.98
N ALA A 16 -10.35 -3.96 -20.16
CA ALA A 16 -10.36 -3.12 -18.97
C ALA A 16 -9.16 -3.48 -18.11
N ARG A 17 -8.38 -2.47 -17.72
CA ARG A 17 -7.20 -2.66 -16.88
C ARG A 17 -7.62 -3.12 -15.49
N GLU A 18 -6.97 -4.14 -14.98
CA GLU A 18 -7.22 -4.70 -13.66
C GLU A 18 -6.56 -3.86 -12.56
N ILE A 19 -7.29 -3.60 -11.49
CA ILE A 19 -6.86 -2.88 -10.29
C ILE A 19 -6.80 -3.86 -9.12
N GLN A 20 -5.79 -3.75 -8.27
CA GLN A 20 -5.66 -4.50 -7.03
C GLN A 20 -5.86 -3.58 -5.82
N PHE A 21 -6.55 -4.09 -4.80
CA PHE A 21 -6.68 -3.42 -3.52
C PHE A 21 -5.76 -4.03 -2.47
N SER A 22 -5.21 -3.14 -1.64
CA SER A 22 -4.44 -3.48 -0.45
C SER A 22 -5.14 -2.88 0.77
N LEU A 23 -5.56 -3.72 1.72
CA LEU A 23 -6.13 -3.24 2.97
C LEU A 23 -5.01 -2.77 3.91
N VAL A 24 -5.04 -1.51 4.29
CA VAL A 24 -4.07 -0.94 5.24
C VAL A 24 -4.51 -1.18 6.70
N TYR A 25 -4.73 -2.45 7.05
CA TYR A 25 -5.34 -2.81 8.34
C TYR A 25 -4.55 -2.25 9.53
N ARG A 26 -3.22 -2.37 9.53
CA ARG A 26 -2.37 -1.78 10.57
C ARG A 26 -2.50 -0.26 10.62
N ASP A 27 -2.45 0.41 9.45
CA ASP A 27 -2.42 1.87 9.39
C ASP A 27 -3.79 2.49 9.71
N MET A 28 -4.89 1.86 9.34
CA MET A 28 -6.22 2.39 9.64
C MET A 28 -6.48 2.51 11.16
N TRP A 29 -5.96 1.58 11.97
CA TRP A 29 -6.02 1.68 13.42
C TRP A 29 -5.14 2.81 13.95
N GLN A 30 -3.89 2.88 13.49
CA GLN A 30 -2.96 3.92 13.92
C GLN A 30 -3.46 5.31 13.53
N SER A 31 -3.89 5.50 12.29
CA SER A 31 -4.28 6.81 11.75
C SER A 31 -5.62 7.30 12.28
N SER A 32 -6.51 6.39 12.70
CA SER A 32 -7.76 6.75 13.38
C SER A 32 -7.55 7.20 14.83
N GLY A 33 -6.34 7.09 15.36
CA GLY A 33 -6.05 7.37 16.77
C GLY A 33 -6.62 6.33 17.75
N LYS A 34 -7.02 5.16 17.24
CA LYS A 34 -7.52 4.04 18.03
C LYS A 34 -6.39 3.14 18.51
N TYR A 35 -6.69 2.30 19.48
CA TYR A 35 -5.76 1.27 19.94
C TYR A 35 -5.57 0.20 18.85
N VAL A 36 -4.33 -0.28 18.70
CA VAL A 36 -4.04 -1.42 17.83
C VAL A 36 -4.71 -2.68 18.41
N PRO A 37 -5.34 -3.53 17.58
CA PRO A 37 -5.97 -4.75 18.05
C PRO A 37 -4.97 -5.71 18.68
N ARG A 38 -5.43 -6.41 19.73
CA ARG A 38 -4.67 -7.50 20.35
C ARG A 38 -4.65 -8.74 19.46
N LYS A 39 -3.73 -9.64 19.74
CA LYS A 39 -3.54 -10.89 19.00
C LYS A 39 -4.84 -11.70 18.85
N ASP A 40 -5.63 -11.81 19.90
CA ASP A 40 -6.91 -12.52 19.89
C ASP A 40 -7.96 -11.87 18.96
N GLN A 41 -8.01 -10.55 18.93
CA GLN A 41 -8.86 -9.79 18.01
C GLN A 41 -8.38 -9.91 16.54
N LEU A 42 -7.07 -9.90 16.32
CA LEU A 42 -6.48 -10.14 14.98
C LEU A 42 -6.84 -11.54 14.46
N ALA A 43 -6.83 -12.57 15.33
CA ALA A 43 -7.21 -13.92 14.96
C ALA A 43 -8.69 -14.02 14.55
N GLN A 44 -9.57 -13.24 15.18
CA GLN A 44 -11.01 -13.24 14.88
C GLN A 44 -11.33 -12.53 13.56
N ILE A 45 -10.66 -11.41 13.27
CA ILE A 45 -10.98 -10.59 12.09
C ILE A 45 -10.38 -11.13 10.80
N ALA A 46 -9.22 -11.83 10.84
CA ALA A 46 -8.51 -12.26 9.65
C ALA A 46 -9.37 -13.14 8.71
N PRO A 47 -10.10 -14.15 9.16
CA PRO A 47 -10.96 -14.95 8.28
C PRO A 47 -12.04 -14.10 7.59
N VAL A 48 -12.61 -13.14 8.29
CA VAL A 48 -13.67 -12.29 7.75
C VAL A 48 -13.13 -11.33 6.68
N ILE A 49 -11.91 -10.79 6.85
CA ILE A 49 -11.23 -10.00 5.83
C ILE A 49 -10.95 -10.86 4.58
N ILE A 50 -10.54 -12.11 4.76
CA ILE A 50 -10.33 -13.06 3.65
C ILE A 50 -11.64 -13.30 2.90
N ASP A 51 -12.74 -13.52 3.61
CA ASP A 51 -14.07 -13.75 3.04
C ASP A 51 -14.61 -12.54 2.27
N MET A 52 -14.08 -11.32 2.50
CA MET A 52 -14.42 -10.16 1.67
C MET A 52 -14.02 -10.35 0.20
N GLY A 53 -13.00 -11.15 -0.09
CA GLY A 53 -12.60 -11.58 -1.43
C GLY A 53 -11.99 -10.51 -2.33
N CYS A 54 -11.79 -9.31 -1.83
CA CYS A 54 -11.41 -8.16 -2.67
C CYS A 54 -9.95 -7.68 -2.49
N PHE A 55 -9.22 -8.21 -1.51
CA PHE A 55 -7.87 -7.76 -1.23
C PHE A 55 -6.81 -8.71 -1.79
N ALA A 56 -5.91 -8.17 -2.60
CA ALA A 56 -4.70 -8.87 -3.03
C ALA A 56 -3.59 -8.82 -1.96
N ARG A 57 -3.66 -7.80 -1.09
CA ARG A 57 -2.67 -7.52 -0.04
C ARG A 57 -3.32 -7.02 1.24
N VAL A 58 -2.67 -7.28 2.37
CA VAL A 58 -3.06 -6.74 3.69
C VAL A 58 -1.82 -6.23 4.42
N GLU A 59 -1.86 -4.99 4.90
CA GLU A 59 -0.84 -4.46 5.81
C GLU A 59 -1.07 -4.99 7.21
N THR A 60 -0.21 -5.90 7.64
CA THR A 60 -0.42 -6.67 8.87
C THR A 60 0.30 -6.09 10.08
N ASN A 61 1.43 -5.43 9.89
CA ASN A 61 2.29 -4.95 10.98
C ASN A 61 3.17 -3.78 10.57
N GLY A 62 3.90 -3.26 11.54
CA GLY A 62 4.85 -2.16 11.39
C GLY A 62 5.30 -1.66 12.76
N GLY A 63 6.20 -0.68 12.78
CA GLY A 63 6.83 -0.23 14.02
C GLY A 63 5.86 0.14 15.13
N ALA A 64 4.79 0.89 14.83
CA ALA A 64 3.85 1.32 15.86
C ALA A 64 3.06 0.15 16.45
N SER A 65 2.53 -0.75 15.61
CA SER A 65 1.73 -1.89 16.08
C SER A 65 2.54 -2.82 16.97
N GLU A 66 3.78 -3.13 16.61
CA GLU A 66 4.62 -4.00 17.41
C GLU A 66 5.06 -3.36 18.74
N GLN A 67 5.22 -2.04 18.78
CA GLN A 67 5.45 -1.33 20.03
C GLN A 67 4.24 -1.37 20.97
N VAL A 68 3.02 -1.26 20.41
CA VAL A 68 1.78 -1.35 21.20
C VAL A 68 1.57 -2.77 21.73
N ASN A 69 1.90 -3.82 20.97
CA ASN A 69 1.87 -5.19 21.47
C ASN A 69 2.71 -5.32 22.76
N LEU A 70 3.90 -4.73 22.79
CA LEU A 70 4.74 -4.75 24.00
C LEU A 70 4.09 -4.03 25.17
N LEU A 71 3.37 -2.92 24.93
CA LEU A 71 2.64 -2.20 25.99
C LEU A 71 1.46 -3.03 26.54
N TYR A 72 0.89 -3.92 25.74
CA TYR A 72 -0.15 -4.86 26.20
C TYR A 72 0.42 -6.11 26.89
N GLY A 73 1.74 -6.23 26.97
CA GLY A 73 2.39 -7.45 27.45
C GLY A 73 2.31 -8.62 26.45
N GLU A 74 2.02 -8.34 25.18
CA GLU A 74 1.99 -9.34 24.11
C GLU A 74 3.36 -9.48 23.45
N ASN A 75 3.67 -10.70 23.05
CA ASN A 75 4.81 -10.94 22.18
C ASN A 75 4.47 -10.52 20.74
N PRO A 76 5.10 -9.45 20.19
CA PRO A 76 4.80 -8.97 18.85
C PRO A 76 5.08 -10.00 17.75
N ASN A 77 6.05 -10.89 17.95
CA ASN A 77 6.33 -11.95 16.97
C ASN A 77 5.19 -12.96 16.87
N LEU A 78 4.52 -13.27 17.98
CA LEU A 78 3.34 -14.11 17.99
C LEU A 78 2.14 -13.39 17.36
N ALA A 79 1.95 -12.10 17.65
CA ALA A 79 0.89 -11.30 17.05
C ALA A 79 1.02 -11.23 15.53
N VAL A 80 2.23 -10.97 15.01
CA VAL A 80 2.50 -10.97 13.56
C VAL A 80 2.17 -12.32 12.94
N ARG A 81 2.71 -13.42 13.46
CA ARG A 81 2.44 -14.78 12.94
C ARG A 81 0.96 -15.14 12.96
N THR A 82 0.26 -14.79 14.03
CA THR A 82 -1.18 -15.05 14.17
C THR A 82 -1.98 -14.35 13.07
N PHE A 83 -1.58 -13.15 12.70
CA PHE A 83 -2.29 -12.35 11.72
C PHE A 83 -1.87 -12.63 10.27
N THR A 84 -0.58 -12.89 10.00
CA THR A 84 -0.08 -13.18 8.64
C THR A 84 -0.48 -14.55 8.13
N LYS A 85 -0.46 -15.57 9.00
CA LYS A 85 -0.68 -16.97 8.62
C LYS A 85 -1.97 -17.20 7.82
N PRO A 86 -3.17 -16.75 8.27
CA PRO A 86 -4.41 -16.98 7.53
C PRO A 86 -4.38 -16.36 6.12
N PHE A 87 -3.80 -15.17 5.97
CA PHE A 87 -3.69 -14.51 4.67
C PHE A 87 -2.77 -15.25 3.72
N ASN A 88 -1.59 -15.71 4.20
CA ASN A 88 -0.67 -16.49 3.39
C ASN A 88 -1.31 -17.82 2.93
N GLU A 89 -2.04 -18.50 3.80
CA GLU A 89 -2.79 -19.73 3.48
C GLU A 89 -3.89 -19.49 2.43
N ALA A 90 -4.48 -18.28 2.43
CA ALA A 90 -5.47 -17.84 1.43
C ALA A 90 -4.83 -17.27 0.15
N GLY A 91 -3.51 -17.22 0.04
CA GLY A 91 -2.81 -16.64 -1.12
C GLY A 91 -2.81 -15.11 -1.18
N ILE A 92 -3.21 -14.44 -0.10
CA ILE A 92 -3.19 -12.98 0.03
C ILE A 92 -1.83 -12.54 0.55
N LYS A 93 -1.18 -11.60 -0.13
CA LYS A 93 0.12 -11.09 0.27
C LYS A 93 0.03 -10.21 1.51
N THR A 94 0.96 -10.41 2.43
CA THR A 94 1.07 -9.59 3.63
C THR A 94 2.20 -8.57 3.50
N HIS A 95 2.02 -7.39 4.05
CA HIS A 95 3.08 -6.40 4.05
C HIS A 95 3.23 -5.67 5.39
N MET A 96 4.44 -5.18 5.64
CA MET A 96 4.77 -4.40 6.82
C MET A 96 5.29 -3.01 6.46
N LEU A 97 5.12 -2.04 7.36
CA LEU A 97 5.77 -0.73 7.27
C LEU A 97 7.11 -0.76 8.01
N ASP A 98 8.16 -0.37 7.27
CA ASP A 98 9.55 -0.30 7.72
C ASP A 98 10.08 1.14 7.60
N ARG A 99 10.65 1.64 8.68
CA ARG A 99 11.15 3.03 8.79
C ARG A 99 12.61 3.20 8.38
N GLY A 100 13.10 2.40 7.43
CA GLY A 100 14.48 2.48 6.94
C GLY A 100 15.51 2.33 8.06
N LEU A 101 16.30 3.38 8.37
CA LEU A 101 17.31 3.33 9.43
C LEU A 101 16.75 2.94 10.80
N ASN A 102 15.48 3.26 11.06
CA ASN A 102 14.84 2.97 12.35
C ASN A 102 14.18 1.59 12.40
N ALA A 103 14.10 0.89 11.28
CA ALA A 103 13.40 -0.40 11.19
C ALA A 103 11.96 -0.29 11.79
N LEU A 104 11.69 -1.05 12.85
CA LEU A 104 10.41 -1.03 13.56
C LEU A 104 10.44 -0.15 14.83
N ARG A 105 11.49 0.68 15.01
CA ARG A 105 11.66 1.52 16.19
C ARG A 105 11.53 3.01 15.89
N MET A 106 11.63 3.83 16.93
CA MET A 106 11.62 5.30 16.81
C MET A 106 13.02 5.88 16.60
N ASN A 107 14.07 5.14 16.95
CA ASN A 107 15.46 5.53 16.83
C ASN A 107 16.21 4.62 15.86
N PRO A 108 17.34 5.06 15.28
CA PRO A 108 18.16 4.24 14.41
C PRO A 108 18.56 2.92 15.06
N VAL A 109 18.57 1.87 14.25
CA VAL A 109 18.89 0.50 14.65
C VAL A 109 20.20 0.08 13.97
N PRO A 110 21.13 -0.62 14.66
CA PRO A 110 22.35 -1.14 14.06
C PRO A 110 22.09 -1.95 12.79
N ALA A 111 23.02 -1.90 11.86
CA ALA A 111 22.85 -2.48 10.51
C ALA A 111 22.60 -3.99 10.54
N ASP A 112 23.36 -4.73 11.35
CA ASP A 112 23.23 -6.17 11.53
C ASP A 112 21.87 -6.58 12.12
N VAL A 113 21.34 -5.78 13.06
CA VAL A 113 19.99 -6.00 13.62
C VAL A 113 18.92 -5.72 12.57
N ARG A 114 19.08 -4.69 11.71
CA ARG A 114 18.15 -4.43 10.61
C ARG A 114 18.16 -5.56 9.59
N GLU A 115 19.34 -6.06 9.20
CA GLU A 115 19.46 -7.21 8.31
C GLU A 115 18.76 -8.45 8.88
N LEU A 116 18.99 -8.75 10.17
CA LEU A 116 18.34 -9.88 10.83
C LEU A 116 16.82 -9.71 10.89
N MET A 117 16.33 -8.50 11.08
CA MET A 117 14.89 -8.21 11.11
C MET A 117 14.18 -8.72 9.86
N TYR A 118 14.70 -8.52 8.65
CA TYR A 118 14.05 -8.98 7.42
C TYR A 118 13.93 -10.51 7.38
N LYS A 119 14.99 -11.23 7.77
CA LYS A 119 14.97 -12.69 7.87
C LYS A 119 13.90 -13.18 8.85
N VAL A 120 13.81 -12.53 10.02
CA VAL A 120 12.82 -12.86 11.05
C VAL A 120 11.40 -12.55 10.58
N LYS A 121 11.17 -11.40 9.96
CA LYS A 121 9.83 -10.99 9.47
C LYS A 121 9.36 -11.87 8.32
N HIS A 122 10.23 -12.22 7.39
CA HIS A 122 9.90 -13.18 6.35
C HIS A 122 9.50 -14.55 6.94
N ALA A 123 10.26 -15.05 7.90
CA ALA A 123 9.94 -16.29 8.62
C ALA A 123 8.64 -16.22 9.46
N GLN A 124 8.13 -15.03 9.70
CA GLN A 124 6.83 -14.79 10.35
C GLN A 124 5.68 -14.65 9.34
N GLY A 125 5.94 -14.81 8.05
CA GLY A 125 4.94 -14.76 6.99
C GLY A 125 4.74 -13.36 6.40
N VAL A 126 5.68 -12.44 6.54
CA VAL A 126 5.60 -11.12 5.88
C VAL A 126 6.24 -11.23 4.50
N ASP A 127 5.44 -11.02 3.44
CA ASP A 127 5.87 -11.14 2.04
C ASP A 127 6.56 -9.87 1.52
N ILE A 128 6.05 -8.70 1.87
CA ILE A 128 6.47 -7.42 1.31
C ILE A 128 6.90 -6.49 2.45
N THR A 129 8.02 -5.83 2.31
CA THR A 129 8.40 -4.74 3.21
C THR A 129 8.31 -3.40 2.50
N ARG A 130 7.49 -2.50 3.04
CA ARG A 130 7.36 -1.11 2.59
C ARG A 130 8.38 -0.26 3.34
N ILE A 131 9.49 0.04 2.67
CA ILE A 131 10.65 0.72 3.26
C ILE A 131 10.56 2.21 2.93
N PHE A 132 10.51 3.08 3.93
CA PHE A 132 10.48 4.52 3.74
C PHE A 132 11.55 5.27 4.53
N CYS A 133 11.91 6.43 4.02
CA CYS A 133 12.64 7.46 4.74
C CYS A 133 11.84 8.77 4.65
N GLY A 134 11.43 9.33 5.79
CA GLY A 134 10.65 10.57 5.82
C GLY A 134 11.38 11.79 5.19
N LEU A 135 12.70 11.70 5.07
CA LEU A 135 13.55 12.71 4.42
C LEU A 135 13.74 12.45 2.91
N ASN A 136 13.19 11.36 2.36
CA ASN A 136 13.40 10.93 0.99
C ASN A 136 14.89 10.74 0.61
N ASP A 137 15.72 10.36 1.57
CA ASP A 137 17.14 10.07 1.33
C ASP A 137 17.32 8.59 0.98
N VAL A 138 17.64 8.31 -0.28
CA VAL A 138 17.84 6.94 -0.81
C VAL A 138 18.94 6.19 -0.04
N ARG A 139 19.98 6.89 0.44
CA ARG A 139 21.08 6.30 1.22
C ARG A 139 20.58 5.61 2.50
N ASN A 140 19.52 6.12 3.09
CA ASN A 140 18.92 5.59 4.33
C ASN A 140 18.17 4.27 4.13
N ILE A 141 17.80 3.93 2.89
CA ILE A 141 16.98 2.75 2.58
C ILE A 141 17.66 1.77 1.60
N ALA A 142 18.73 2.16 0.94
CA ALA A 142 19.43 1.33 -0.06
C ALA A 142 19.88 -0.04 0.51
N ALA A 143 20.49 -0.06 1.69
CA ALA A 143 20.89 -1.30 2.34
C ALA A 143 19.67 -2.17 2.71
N SER A 144 18.59 -1.54 3.18
CA SER A 144 17.33 -2.22 3.53
C SER A 144 16.70 -2.91 2.32
N ILE A 145 16.74 -2.29 1.14
CA ILE A 145 16.27 -2.90 -0.13
C ILE A 145 17.05 -4.21 -0.40
N LYS A 146 18.37 -4.16 -0.29
CA LYS A 146 19.25 -5.33 -0.52
C LYS A 146 18.99 -6.45 0.48
N TRP A 147 18.91 -6.13 1.77
CA TRP A 147 18.66 -7.12 2.83
C TRP A 147 17.26 -7.74 2.75
N ALA A 148 16.24 -6.95 2.43
CA ALA A 148 14.88 -7.47 2.24
C ALA A 148 14.84 -8.50 1.11
N LYS A 149 15.43 -8.20 -0.03
CA LYS A 149 15.53 -9.13 -1.16
C LYS A 149 16.33 -10.39 -0.80
N ALA A 150 17.47 -10.23 -0.13
CA ALA A 150 18.29 -11.37 0.32
C ALA A 150 17.56 -12.27 1.32
N ALA A 151 16.62 -11.71 2.09
CA ALA A 151 15.76 -12.46 2.99
C ALA A 151 14.57 -13.14 2.30
N GLY A 152 14.35 -12.95 1.00
CA GLY A 152 13.24 -13.52 0.24
C GLY A 152 11.97 -12.65 0.23
N MET A 153 12.02 -11.42 0.76
CA MET A 153 10.90 -10.48 0.74
C MET A 153 10.89 -9.65 -0.54
N THR A 154 9.72 -9.19 -0.94
CA THR A 154 9.60 -8.13 -1.93
C THR A 154 9.96 -6.78 -1.30
N ALA A 155 10.97 -6.12 -1.86
CA ALA A 155 11.38 -4.79 -1.42
C ALA A 155 10.54 -3.73 -2.15
N GLN A 156 9.58 -3.13 -1.45
CA GLN A 156 8.81 -1.98 -1.91
C GLN A 156 9.45 -0.70 -1.37
N ALA A 157 10.14 0.03 -2.24
CA ALA A 157 10.75 1.31 -1.87
C ALA A 157 9.72 2.45 -1.95
N THR A 158 9.80 3.37 -1.02
CA THR A 158 8.73 4.35 -0.81
C THR A 158 9.23 5.78 -0.99
N MET A 159 8.48 6.56 -1.73
CA MET A 159 8.64 8.00 -1.85
C MET A 159 7.60 8.70 -0.98
N CYS A 160 8.06 9.45 0.03
CA CYS A 160 7.18 10.26 0.88
C CYS A 160 6.73 11.51 0.12
N ILE A 161 5.45 11.57 -0.20
CA ILE A 161 4.89 12.67 -0.99
C ILE A 161 4.68 13.89 -0.12
N THR A 162 5.18 15.02 -0.60
CA THR A 162 4.91 16.34 -0.04
C THR A 162 4.77 17.37 -1.15
N HIS A 163 4.43 18.61 -0.81
CA HIS A 163 4.27 19.70 -1.75
C HIS A 163 5.12 20.89 -1.36
N SER A 164 6.06 21.26 -2.23
CA SER A 164 6.88 22.47 -2.13
C SER A 164 7.48 22.82 -3.49
N GLN A 165 8.23 23.91 -3.57
CA GLN A 165 8.95 24.30 -4.80
C GLN A 165 10.01 23.27 -5.23
N VAL A 166 10.53 22.48 -4.31
CA VAL A 166 11.53 21.42 -4.58
C VAL A 166 10.88 20.10 -4.97
N HIS A 167 9.73 19.75 -4.37
CA HIS A 167 9.06 18.45 -4.54
C HIS A 167 8.18 18.44 -5.79
N THR A 168 8.82 18.53 -6.95
CA THR A 168 8.20 18.50 -8.28
C THR A 168 8.02 17.07 -8.79
N ALA A 169 7.30 16.89 -9.89
CA ALA A 169 7.22 15.58 -10.56
C ALA A 169 8.62 15.04 -10.93
N GLU A 170 9.48 15.91 -11.46
CA GLU A 170 10.86 15.54 -11.84
C GLU A 170 11.69 15.08 -10.64
N TYR A 171 11.57 15.75 -9.49
CA TYR A 171 12.23 15.32 -8.26
C TYR A 171 11.88 13.87 -7.91
N TYR A 172 10.57 13.52 -7.94
CA TYR A 172 10.11 12.17 -7.61
C TYR A 172 10.44 11.15 -8.70
N ILE A 173 10.43 11.53 -9.97
CA ILE A 173 10.86 10.66 -11.08
C ILE A 173 12.33 10.29 -10.90
N ASN A 174 13.19 11.27 -10.65
CA ASN A 174 14.62 11.05 -10.41
C ASN A 174 14.87 10.21 -9.14
N MET A 175 14.02 10.34 -8.12
CA MET A 175 14.08 9.52 -6.92
C MET A 175 13.69 8.07 -7.24
N ALA A 176 12.62 7.85 -8.00
CA ALA A 176 12.19 6.51 -8.40
C ALA A 176 13.29 5.78 -9.19
N GLU A 177 13.95 6.44 -10.15
CA GLU A 177 15.06 5.87 -10.89
C GLU A 177 16.21 5.41 -9.96
N LYS A 178 16.55 6.22 -8.96
CA LYS A 178 17.57 5.85 -7.97
C LYS A 178 17.16 4.64 -7.12
N LEU A 179 15.89 4.59 -6.70
CA LEU A 179 15.37 3.47 -5.91
C LEU A 179 15.32 2.18 -6.72
N ILE A 180 14.94 2.24 -7.98
CA ILE A 180 14.94 1.11 -8.91
C ILE A 180 16.39 0.64 -9.16
N ALA A 181 17.32 1.56 -9.34
CA ALA A 181 18.76 1.24 -9.50
C ALA A 181 19.34 0.54 -8.25
N GLU A 182 18.86 0.86 -7.04
CA GLU A 182 19.23 0.13 -5.82
C GLU A 182 18.56 -1.26 -5.71
N GLY A 183 17.69 -1.59 -6.66
CA GLY A 183 17.06 -2.90 -6.78
C GLY A 183 15.68 -3.01 -6.16
N ALA A 184 14.97 -1.91 -5.95
CA ALA A 184 13.56 -1.93 -5.57
C ALA A 184 12.74 -2.72 -6.60
N GLN A 185 11.85 -3.59 -6.14
CA GLN A 185 10.97 -4.40 -6.99
C GLN A 185 9.61 -3.73 -7.16
N GLU A 186 9.25 -2.87 -6.24
CA GLU A 186 8.03 -2.07 -6.25
C GLU A 186 8.31 -0.64 -5.78
N ILE A 187 7.52 0.31 -6.26
CA ILE A 187 7.54 1.71 -5.81
C ILE A 187 6.20 2.05 -5.16
N CYS A 188 6.25 2.62 -3.96
CA CYS A 188 5.08 3.17 -3.28
C CYS A 188 5.12 4.70 -3.28
N LEU A 189 4.08 5.33 -3.83
CA LEU A 189 3.85 6.76 -3.63
C LEU A 189 3.07 6.91 -2.31
N LYS A 190 3.76 7.37 -1.26
CA LYS A 190 3.19 7.46 0.10
C LYS A 190 2.83 8.90 0.45
N ASP A 191 1.55 9.22 0.31
CA ASP A 191 0.97 10.53 0.64
C ASP A 191 0.35 10.49 2.05
N MET A 192 1.22 10.59 3.06
CA MET A 192 0.82 10.52 4.47
C MET A 192 -0.04 11.71 4.92
N ALA A 193 0.06 12.84 4.25
CA ALA A 193 -0.70 14.04 4.58
C ALA A 193 -1.95 14.24 3.69
N GLY A 194 -2.12 13.43 2.65
CA GLY A 194 -3.21 13.56 1.68
C GLY A 194 -3.14 14.83 0.83
N ILE A 195 -1.93 15.36 0.60
CA ILE A 195 -1.69 16.63 -0.10
C ILE A 195 -1.09 16.47 -1.49
N GLY A 196 -0.83 15.26 -1.92
CA GLY A 196 -0.32 14.97 -3.26
C GLY A 196 -1.27 15.50 -4.33
N ARG A 197 -0.73 16.30 -5.25
CA ARG A 197 -1.52 16.87 -6.35
C ARG A 197 -1.82 15.78 -7.38
N PRO A 198 -3.09 15.51 -7.72
CA PRO A 198 -3.46 14.39 -8.59
C PRO A 198 -2.68 14.35 -9.90
N THR A 199 -2.59 15.47 -10.60
CA THR A 199 -1.86 15.56 -11.88
C THR A 199 -0.36 15.29 -11.74
N VAL A 200 0.26 15.74 -10.65
CA VAL A 200 1.69 15.49 -10.37
C VAL A 200 1.93 14.00 -10.11
N LEU A 201 1.08 13.38 -9.30
CA LEU A 201 1.17 11.94 -9.04
C LEU A 201 0.96 11.12 -10.32
N GLY A 202 -0.01 11.50 -11.16
CA GLY A 202 -0.22 10.88 -12.47
C GLY A 202 1.02 11.00 -13.39
N GLN A 203 1.68 12.16 -13.42
CA GLN A 203 2.92 12.35 -14.18
C GLN A 203 4.05 11.44 -13.69
N ILE A 204 4.24 11.34 -12.38
CA ILE A 204 5.25 10.46 -11.77
C ILE A 204 5.01 9.00 -12.18
N VAL A 205 3.78 8.51 -11.99
CA VAL A 205 3.43 7.12 -12.31
C VAL A 205 3.57 6.83 -13.79
N LYS A 206 3.12 7.74 -14.66
CA LYS A 206 3.26 7.62 -16.11
C LYS A 206 4.71 7.48 -16.52
N SER A 207 5.61 8.27 -15.93
CA SER A 207 7.06 8.17 -16.21
C SER A 207 7.62 6.83 -15.77
N ILE A 208 7.33 6.39 -14.53
CA ILE A 208 7.78 5.09 -14.01
C ILE A 208 7.30 3.96 -14.92
N LYS A 209 6.01 3.92 -15.26
CA LYS A 209 5.43 2.84 -16.09
C LYS A 209 5.89 2.89 -17.55
N THR A 210 6.34 4.03 -18.06
CA THR A 210 6.92 4.16 -19.39
C THR A 210 8.34 3.59 -19.43
N ASN A 211 9.16 3.91 -18.42
CA ASN A 211 10.57 3.51 -18.37
C ASN A 211 10.76 2.10 -17.79
N HIS A 212 9.90 1.71 -16.85
CA HIS A 212 9.96 0.47 -16.07
C HIS A 212 8.57 -0.17 -15.98
N PRO A 213 8.03 -0.71 -17.08
CA PRO A 213 6.68 -1.28 -17.11
C PRO A 213 6.49 -2.47 -16.16
N GLU A 214 7.57 -3.17 -15.81
CA GLU A 214 7.60 -4.31 -14.88
C GLU A 214 7.47 -3.90 -13.41
N ILE A 215 7.81 -2.65 -13.07
CA ILE A 215 7.75 -2.17 -11.68
C ILE A 215 6.30 -1.99 -11.26
N VAL A 216 5.93 -2.66 -10.18
CA VAL A 216 4.62 -2.47 -9.55
C VAL A 216 4.59 -1.12 -8.84
N VAL A 217 3.58 -0.32 -9.15
CA VAL A 217 3.36 0.98 -8.51
C VAL A 217 2.15 0.90 -7.59
N GLN A 218 2.38 1.14 -6.30
CA GLN A 218 1.33 1.19 -5.28
C GLN A 218 1.13 2.62 -4.80
N TYR A 219 -0.13 3.03 -4.67
CA TYR A 219 -0.49 4.33 -4.11
C TYR A 219 -1.08 4.18 -2.71
N HIS A 220 -0.49 4.93 -1.77
CA HIS A 220 -0.90 5.03 -0.38
C HIS A 220 -1.23 6.50 -0.10
N GLY A 221 -2.50 6.84 0.05
CA GLY A 221 -2.92 8.22 0.27
C GLY A 221 -3.98 8.35 1.35
N HIS A 222 -3.66 9.12 2.39
CA HIS A 222 -4.63 9.49 3.42
C HIS A 222 -5.65 10.50 2.89
N THR A 223 -6.88 10.47 3.37
CA THR A 223 -7.94 11.36 2.89
C THR A 223 -7.70 12.81 3.28
N GLY A 224 -7.26 13.08 4.51
CA GLY A 224 -6.83 14.40 4.98
C GLY A 224 -7.63 15.57 4.39
N PRO A 225 -6.98 16.47 3.63
CA PRO A 225 -7.63 17.62 3.00
C PRO A 225 -8.47 17.27 1.75
N GLY A 226 -8.62 16.00 1.37
CA GLY A 226 -9.57 15.56 0.34
C GLY A 226 -9.00 15.24 -1.04
N PHE A 227 -7.70 15.32 -1.28
CA PHE A 227 -7.12 15.04 -2.60
C PHE A 227 -7.04 13.55 -2.95
N SER A 228 -7.02 12.64 -1.96
CA SER A 228 -6.63 11.24 -2.17
C SER A 228 -7.49 10.49 -3.18
N VAL A 229 -8.81 10.72 -3.22
CA VAL A 229 -9.71 10.05 -4.18
C VAL A 229 -9.38 10.46 -5.62
N ALA A 230 -9.20 11.76 -5.86
CA ALA A 230 -8.78 12.26 -7.17
C ALA A 230 -7.37 11.77 -7.54
N SER A 231 -6.47 11.71 -6.56
CA SER A 231 -5.11 11.18 -6.75
C SER A 231 -5.12 9.69 -7.11
N MET A 232 -5.96 8.88 -6.46
CA MET A 232 -6.14 7.47 -6.81
C MET A 232 -6.57 7.31 -8.27
N LEU A 233 -7.51 8.12 -8.72
CA LEU A 233 -8.01 8.08 -10.09
C LEU A 233 -6.92 8.44 -11.10
N GLU A 234 -6.18 9.53 -10.88
CA GLU A 234 -5.09 9.94 -11.77
C GLU A 234 -3.94 8.94 -11.78
N VAL A 235 -3.58 8.38 -10.63
CA VAL A 235 -2.59 7.29 -10.52
C VAL A 235 -3.05 6.05 -11.27
N ALA A 236 -4.32 5.66 -11.14
CA ALA A 236 -4.88 4.53 -11.88
C ALA A 236 -4.82 4.78 -13.40
N LYS A 237 -5.26 5.94 -13.87
CA LYS A 237 -5.21 6.32 -15.30
C LYS A 237 -3.78 6.33 -15.85
N ALA A 238 -2.81 6.66 -15.02
CA ALA A 238 -1.40 6.71 -15.39
C ALA A 238 -0.69 5.34 -15.39
N GLY A 239 -1.33 4.30 -14.86
CA GLY A 239 -0.73 2.94 -14.82
C GLY A 239 -0.44 2.39 -13.43
N GLY A 240 -0.87 3.03 -12.34
CA GLY A 240 -0.73 2.50 -10.98
C GLY A 240 -1.45 1.16 -10.79
N ASP A 241 -0.88 0.22 -10.09
CA ASP A 241 -1.31 -1.19 -10.06
C ASP A 241 -2.11 -1.54 -8.81
N VAL A 242 -1.68 -1.05 -7.65
CA VAL A 242 -2.24 -1.40 -6.33
C VAL A 242 -2.62 -0.14 -5.57
N PHE A 243 -3.78 -0.17 -4.91
CA PHE A 243 -4.31 0.98 -4.18
C PHE A 243 -4.60 0.61 -2.74
N ASP A 244 -4.01 1.39 -1.82
CA ASP A 244 -4.26 1.26 -0.40
C ASP A 244 -5.63 1.83 -0.06
N VAL A 245 -6.44 1.02 0.59
CA VAL A 245 -7.80 1.36 1.02
C VAL A 245 -8.03 0.93 2.47
N ALA A 246 -9.00 1.55 3.11
CA ALA A 246 -9.48 1.16 4.43
C ALA A 246 -10.89 0.58 4.35
N MET A 247 -11.48 0.28 5.50
CA MET A 247 -12.86 -0.16 5.64
C MET A 247 -13.49 0.52 6.85
N GLU A 248 -14.81 0.71 6.80
CA GLU A 248 -15.54 1.21 7.96
C GLU A 248 -15.43 0.28 9.20
N PRO A 249 -15.47 0.85 10.40
CA PRO A 249 -15.66 2.27 10.75
C PRO A 249 -14.36 3.10 10.75
N LEU A 250 -13.23 2.53 10.32
CA LEU A 250 -11.91 3.14 10.34
C LEU A 250 -11.46 3.56 8.92
N SER A 251 -12.35 4.24 8.20
CA SER A 251 -12.05 4.85 6.90
C SER A 251 -12.33 6.36 6.93
N TRP A 252 -11.84 7.09 5.93
CA TRP A 252 -11.99 8.53 5.79
C TRP A 252 -11.24 9.37 6.84
N GLY A 253 -11.48 10.65 6.87
CA GLY A 253 -10.83 11.58 7.79
C GLY A 253 -9.30 11.51 7.70
N MET A 254 -8.64 11.12 8.77
CA MET A 254 -7.18 10.96 8.82
C MET A 254 -6.70 9.62 8.27
N VAL A 255 -7.60 8.73 7.89
CA VAL A 255 -7.31 7.39 7.38
C VAL A 255 -7.37 7.39 5.85
N HIS A 256 -7.50 6.24 5.23
CA HIS A 256 -7.63 6.05 3.79
C HIS A 256 -9.10 6.04 3.35
N PRO A 257 -9.36 6.23 2.05
CA PRO A 257 -10.70 6.05 1.51
C PRO A 257 -11.21 4.63 1.72
N ASP A 258 -12.54 4.51 1.85
CA ASP A 258 -13.20 3.22 1.97
C ASP A 258 -13.16 2.43 0.66
N VAL A 259 -12.95 1.12 0.77
CA VAL A 259 -12.84 0.21 -0.37
C VAL A 259 -14.09 0.20 -1.26
N ILE A 260 -15.29 0.33 -0.68
CA ILE A 260 -16.55 0.34 -1.45
C ILE A 260 -16.58 1.55 -2.39
N THR A 261 -16.33 2.74 -1.85
CA THR A 261 -16.32 3.98 -2.64
C THR A 261 -15.29 3.95 -3.76
N ILE A 262 -14.07 3.47 -3.45
CA ILE A 262 -13.01 3.39 -4.45
C ILE A 262 -13.31 2.32 -5.51
N SER A 263 -13.90 1.19 -5.12
CA SER A 263 -14.36 0.16 -6.06
C SER A 263 -15.38 0.73 -7.04
N GLU A 264 -16.40 1.42 -6.54
CA GLU A 264 -17.45 1.99 -7.41
C GLU A 264 -16.92 3.10 -8.31
N MET A 265 -16.01 3.94 -7.82
CA MET A 265 -15.34 4.95 -8.65
C MET A 265 -14.55 4.30 -9.80
N PHE A 266 -13.76 3.28 -9.52
CA PHE A 266 -12.97 2.59 -10.54
C PHE A 266 -13.83 1.83 -11.54
N LYS A 267 -14.94 1.20 -11.10
CA LYS A 267 -15.92 0.57 -12.00
C LYS A 267 -16.55 1.60 -12.96
N ALA A 268 -16.96 2.76 -12.45
CA ALA A 268 -17.52 3.84 -13.24
C ALA A 268 -16.55 4.37 -14.31
N GLU A 269 -15.26 4.34 -14.03
CA GLU A 269 -14.19 4.74 -14.96
C GLU A 269 -13.72 3.60 -15.89
N GLY A 270 -14.38 2.44 -15.82
CA GLY A 270 -14.13 1.32 -16.72
C GLY A 270 -12.96 0.42 -16.34
N PHE A 271 -12.47 0.50 -15.11
CA PHE A 271 -11.46 -0.45 -14.59
C PHE A 271 -12.14 -1.75 -14.14
N LYS A 272 -11.40 -2.86 -14.28
CA LYS A 272 -11.78 -4.12 -13.66
C LYS A 272 -11.29 -4.14 -12.21
N VAL A 273 -12.20 -4.29 -11.27
CA VAL A 273 -11.91 -4.37 -9.83
C VAL A 273 -12.47 -5.66 -9.24
N PRO A 274 -11.87 -6.17 -8.14
CA PRO A 274 -12.42 -7.33 -7.43
C PRO A 274 -13.82 -7.05 -6.89
N GLU A 275 -14.68 -8.07 -6.89
CA GLU A 275 -15.99 -8.00 -6.25
C GLU A 275 -15.84 -8.05 -4.72
N ILE A 276 -16.68 -7.30 -4.03
CA ILE A 276 -16.69 -7.23 -2.57
C ILE A 276 -17.84 -8.06 -2.02
N ASN A 277 -17.54 -9.07 -1.20
CA ASN A 277 -18.57 -9.78 -0.43
C ASN A 277 -19.10 -8.84 0.67
N MET A 278 -20.24 -8.21 0.41
CA MET A 278 -20.86 -7.23 1.32
C MET A 278 -21.26 -7.83 2.66
N LYS A 279 -21.62 -9.13 2.72
CA LYS A 279 -21.94 -9.79 4.01
C LYS A 279 -20.69 -9.86 4.89
N ALA A 280 -19.56 -10.27 4.32
CA ALA A 280 -18.28 -10.30 5.03
C ALA A 280 -17.81 -8.88 5.39
N TYR A 281 -18.00 -7.89 4.51
CA TYR A 281 -17.68 -6.49 4.82
C TYR A 281 -18.46 -5.98 6.04
N MET A 282 -19.77 -6.24 6.12
CA MET A 282 -20.61 -5.82 7.25
C MET A 282 -20.20 -6.53 8.54
N GLU A 283 -19.79 -7.80 8.48
CA GLU A 283 -19.28 -8.53 9.65
C GLU A 283 -17.91 -8.00 10.08
N ALA A 284 -17.01 -7.72 9.14
CA ALA A 284 -15.71 -7.08 9.44
C ALA A 284 -15.90 -5.73 10.11
N ARG A 285 -16.84 -4.91 9.61
CA ARG A 285 -17.23 -3.63 10.23
C ARG A 285 -17.71 -3.82 11.66
N ARG A 286 -18.62 -4.77 11.90
CA ARG A 286 -19.15 -5.08 13.24
C ARG A 286 -18.04 -5.51 14.22
N LEU A 287 -17.11 -6.35 13.79
CA LEU A 287 -15.98 -6.79 14.63
C LEU A 287 -14.98 -5.66 14.92
N THR A 288 -14.94 -4.65 14.07
CA THR A 288 -14.01 -3.50 14.19
C THR A 288 -14.61 -2.39 15.11
N GLN A 289 -15.91 -2.35 15.32
CA GLN A 289 -16.59 -1.44 16.26
C GLN A 289 -16.33 -1.81 17.72
#